data_04a770bd72f1a3614fcbe5cf42a88b6c
#
_entry.id   04a770bd72f1a3614fcbe5cf42a88b6c
#
_cell.length_a   1.000
_cell.length_b   1.000
_cell.length_c   1.000
_cell.angle_alpha   90.00
_cell.angle_beta   90.00
_cell.angle_gamma   90.00
#
_symmetry.space_group_name_H-M   'P 1'
#
loop_
_entity.id
_entity.type
_entity.pdbx_description
1 polymer ?
#
loop_
_entity_poly.entity_id
_entity_poly.type
_entity_poly.pdbx_seq_one_letter_code
_entity_poly.pdbx_strand_id
1 'polypeptide(L)'
;MPRFIAAIDQGTTSTRCMILDRDGPVACAQKEHRQIFPGPGRVEHDPLEILNKTEQTIAEAVAMAGAKRGDIAAVGIANQRETTVVWDRNTGKPLCNAIVWQDTRTKPICDELAAGGGIDRFRALTGLPLATYFSGPKLRWILENDASIRQAARRGDA
;
A
#
# COMPACT_ATOMS: atom_id res chain seq x y z
N MET A 1 -28.37 -7.29 15.58
CA MET A 1 -27.46 -6.15 15.82
C MET A 1 -26.06 -6.57 15.41
N PRO A 2 -25.25 -5.67 14.83
CA PRO A 2 -23.85 -5.97 14.49
C PRO A 2 -23.11 -6.44 15.74
N ARG A 3 -22.32 -7.51 15.61
CA ARG A 3 -21.67 -8.18 16.74
C ARG A 3 -20.15 -8.21 16.62
N PHE A 4 -19.65 -8.08 15.39
CA PHE A 4 -18.24 -8.26 15.09
C PHE A 4 -17.56 -6.97 14.58
N ILE A 5 -16.25 -6.93 14.74
CA ILE A 5 -15.35 -5.97 14.10
C ILE A 5 -14.39 -6.77 13.21
N ALA A 6 -14.12 -6.29 12.00
CA ALA A 6 -13.09 -6.84 11.14
C ALA A 6 -11.83 -5.96 11.21
N ALA A 7 -10.68 -6.54 11.52
CA ALA A 7 -9.38 -5.90 11.50
C ALA A 7 -8.55 -6.47 10.34
N ILE A 8 -8.20 -5.62 9.39
CA ILE A 8 -7.41 -5.97 8.21
C ILE A 8 -6.00 -5.43 8.39
N ASP A 9 -5.02 -6.32 8.31
CA ASP A 9 -3.59 -5.98 8.28
C ASP A 9 -3.03 -6.33 6.90
N GLN A 10 -2.95 -5.32 6.03
CA GLN A 10 -2.35 -5.45 4.71
C GLN A 10 -0.84 -5.18 4.84
N GLY A 11 -0.08 -6.21 5.14
CA GLY A 11 1.36 -6.16 5.37
C GLY A 11 2.19 -6.28 4.09
N THR A 12 3.51 -6.25 4.24
CA THR A 12 4.46 -6.30 3.12
C THR A 12 4.50 -7.66 2.42
N THR A 13 4.31 -8.74 3.16
CA THR A 13 4.42 -10.11 2.62
C THR A 13 3.08 -10.83 2.53
N SER A 14 2.09 -10.37 3.29
CA SER A 14 0.79 -11.03 3.39
C SER A 14 -0.29 -10.05 3.84
N THR A 15 -1.52 -10.40 3.57
CA THR A 15 -2.70 -9.77 4.15
C THR A 15 -3.32 -10.70 5.18
N ARG A 16 -3.69 -10.16 6.33
CA ARG A 16 -4.41 -10.84 7.39
C ARG A 16 -5.74 -10.14 7.63
N CYS A 17 -6.79 -10.92 7.88
CA CYS A 17 -8.06 -10.42 8.40
C CYS A 17 -8.42 -11.16 9.67
N MET A 18 -8.70 -10.42 10.72
CA MET A 18 -9.13 -10.95 12.01
C MET A 18 -10.56 -10.47 12.28
N ILE A 19 -11.42 -11.38 12.67
CA ILE A 19 -12.79 -11.07 13.15
C ILE A 19 -12.77 -11.15 14.67
N LEU A 20 -13.20 -10.07 15.29
CA LEU A 20 -13.27 -9.93 16.74
C LEU A 20 -14.71 -9.74 17.18
N ASP A 21 -15.04 -10.32 18.32
CA ASP A 21 -16.26 -9.97 19.06
C ASP A 21 -15.88 -9.24 20.36
N ARG A 22 -16.83 -9.17 21.32
CA ARG A 22 -16.64 -8.49 22.59
C ARG A 22 -15.56 -9.15 23.46
N ASP A 23 -15.37 -10.47 23.32
CA ASP A 23 -14.49 -11.28 24.14
C ASP A 23 -13.10 -11.48 23.49
N GLY A 24 -12.93 -11.07 22.24
CA GLY A 24 -11.66 -11.10 21.53
C GLY A 24 -11.70 -11.69 20.13
N PRO A 25 -10.57 -12.18 19.59
CA PRO A 25 -10.50 -12.79 18.28
C PRO A 25 -11.28 -14.10 18.17
N VAL A 26 -12.19 -14.19 17.20
CA VAL A 26 -13.00 -15.40 16.94
C VAL A 26 -12.58 -16.12 15.65
N ALA A 27 -12.00 -15.42 14.69
CA ALA A 27 -11.48 -16.01 13.45
C ALA A 27 -10.31 -15.18 12.92
N CYS A 28 -9.40 -15.86 12.18
CA CYS A 28 -8.28 -15.21 11.52
C CYS A 28 -7.93 -15.96 10.24
N ALA A 29 -7.87 -15.25 9.12
CA ALA A 29 -7.37 -15.76 7.84
C ALA A 29 -6.17 -14.92 7.38
N GLN A 30 -5.26 -15.54 6.62
CA GLN A 30 -4.07 -14.87 6.09
C GLN A 30 -3.70 -15.46 4.74
N LYS A 31 -3.27 -14.60 3.81
CA LYS A 31 -2.77 -14.99 2.49
C LYS A 31 -1.53 -14.19 2.13
N GLU A 32 -0.52 -14.89 1.64
CA GLU A 32 0.69 -14.26 1.09
C GLU A 32 0.44 -13.73 -0.31
N HIS A 33 1.21 -12.73 -0.71
CA HIS A 33 1.28 -12.21 -2.07
C HIS A 33 2.73 -12.18 -2.56
N ARG A 34 2.89 -12.16 -3.87
CA ARG A 34 4.19 -12.26 -4.53
C ARG A 34 5.02 -11.01 -4.29
N GLN A 35 6.30 -11.21 -3.98
CA GLN A 35 7.32 -10.16 -3.99
C GLN A 35 7.99 -10.16 -5.37
N ILE A 36 8.14 -8.98 -5.98
CA ILE A 36 8.74 -8.81 -7.31
C ILE A 36 10.04 -8.03 -7.14
N PHE A 37 11.14 -8.57 -7.65
CA PHE A 37 12.48 -7.97 -7.55
C PHE A 37 13.04 -7.72 -8.97
N PRO A 38 12.71 -6.57 -9.63
CA PRO A 38 13.11 -6.32 -11.01
C PRO A 38 14.60 -6.05 -11.20
N GLY A 39 15.34 -5.82 -10.12
CA GLY A 39 16.78 -5.56 -10.12
C GLY A 39 17.29 -5.17 -8.75
N PRO A 40 18.61 -4.91 -8.62
CA PRO A 40 19.22 -4.53 -7.35
C PRO A 40 18.52 -3.33 -6.69
N GLY A 41 18.13 -3.47 -5.43
CA GLY A 41 17.47 -2.42 -4.66
C GLY A 41 16.04 -2.10 -5.10
N ARG A 42 15.46 -2.86 -6.03
CA ARG A 42 14.08 -2.68 -6.49
C ARG A 42 13.17 -3.72 -5.88
N VAL A 43 12.07 -3.26 -5.30
CA VAL A 43 11.04 -4.11 -4.70
C VAL A 43 9.67 -3.61 -5.15
N GLU A 44 8.89 -4.49 -5.76
CA GLU A 44 7.58 -4.16 -6.31
C GLU A 44 6.53 -5.19 -5.90
N HIS A 45 5.28 -4.78 -5.88
CA HIS A 45 4.12 -5.65 -5.74
C HIS A 45 3.13 -5.40 -6.88
N ASP A 46 2.35 -6.43 -7.23
CA ASP A 46 1.17 -6.28 -8.07
C ASP A 46 -0.01 -5.78 -7.20
N PRO A 47 -0.52 -4.55 -7.44
CA PRO A 47 -1.63 -4.02 -6.64
C PRO A 47 -2.92 -4.82 -6.77
N LEU A 48 -3.16 -5.44 -7.94
CA LEU A 48 -4.37 -6.26 -8.14
C LEU A 48 -4.26 -7.59 -7.40
N GLU A 49 -3.07 -8.18 -7.31
CA GLU A 49 -2.86 -9.36 -6.47
C GLU A 49 -3.13 -9.04 -5.00
N ILE A 50 -2.61 -7.90 -4.49
CA ILE A 50 -2.86 -7.46 -3.11
C ILE A 50 -4.36 -7.29 -2.86
N LEU A 51 -5.08 -6.60 -3.76
CA LEU A 51 -6.52 -6.39 -3.64
C LEU A 51 -7.28 -7.73 -3.59
N ASN A 52 -7.00 -8.62 -4.55
CA ASN A 52 -7.63 -9.94 -4.62
C ASN A 52 -7.35 -10.79 -3.37
N LYS A 53 -6.09 -10.82 -2.90
CA LYS A 53 -5.74 -11.53 -1.65
C LYS A 53 -6.44 -10.92 -0.44
N THR A 54 -6.60 -9.61 -0.39
CA THR A 54 -7.32 -8.92 0.69
C THR A 54 -8.79 -9.33 0.70
N GLU A 55 -9.47 -9.29 -0.45
CA GLU A 55 -10.87 -9.71 -0.57
C GLU A 55 -11.08 -11.19 -0.19
N GLN A 56 -10.21 -12.08 -0.68
CA GLN A 56 -10.25 -13.49 -0.32
C GLN A 56 -10.05 -13.72 1.18
N THR A 57 -9.10 -13.00 1.79
CA THR A 57 -8.79 -13.11 3.22
C THR A 57 -9.96 -12.64 4.08
N ILE A 58 -10.61 -11.54 3.68
CA ILE A 58 -11.82 -11.04 4.36
C ILE A 58 -12.95 -12.07 4.27
N ALA A 59 -13.23 -12.58 3.06
CA ALA A 59 -14.30 -13.55 2.85
C ALA A 59 -14.09 -14.82 3.69
N GLU A 60 -12.86 -15.32 3.72
CA GLU A 60 -12.48 -16.49 4.51
C GLU A 60 -12.64 -16.26 6.02
N ALA A 61 -12.14 -15.14 6.55
CA ALA A 61 -12.24 -14.83 7.97
C ALA A 61 -13.71 -14.66 8.40
N VAL A 62 -14.53 -14.00 7.59
CA VAL A 62 -15.98 -13.84 7.84
C VAL A 62 -16.69 -15.19 7.86
N ALA A 63 -16.38 -16.09 6.90
CA ALA A 63 -16.95 -17.44 6.85
C ALA A 63 -16.52 -18.28 8.06
N MET A 64 -15.24 -18.23 8.45
CA MET A 64 -14.72 -18.94 9.63
C MET A 64 -15.41 -18.47 10.94
N ALA A 65 -15.76 -17.19 11.04
CA ALA A 65 -16.48 -16.64 12.18
C ALA A 65 -17.99 -17.01 12.18
N GLY A 66 -18.50 -17.65 11.13
CA GLY A 66 -19.94 -17.88 10.94
C GLY A 66 -20.74 -16.56 10.81
N ALA A 67 -20.06 -15.46 10.46
CA ALA A 67 -20.65 -14.14 10.38
C ALA A 67 -21.23 -13.85 8.98
N LYS A 68 -22.19 -12.92 8.93
CA LYS A 68 -22.72 -12.35 7.69
C LYS A 68 -22.29 -10.89 7.59
N ARG A 69 -22.38 -10.31 6.39
CA ARG A 69 -22.01 -8.90 6.15
C ARG A 69 -22.69 -7.93 7.12
N GLY A 70 -23.97 -8.16 7.46
CA GLY A 70 -24.73 -7.33 8.40
C GLY A 70 -24.34 -7.49 9.87
N ASP A 71 -23.50 -8.47 10.19
CA ASP A 71 -23.01 -8.69 11.56
C ASP A 71 -21.74 -7.92 11.85
N ILE A 72 -21.09 -7.32 10.83
CA ILE A 72 -19.88 -6.52 10.97
C ILE A 72 -20.26 -5.07 11.27
N ALA A 73 -19.89 -4.60 12.46
CA ALA A 73 -20.17 -3.25 12.94
C ALA A 73 -19.19 -2.19 12.37
N ALA A 74 -17.93 -2.58 12.24
CA ALA A 74 -16.85 -1.70 11.79
C ALA A 74 -15.73 -2.49 11.17
N VAL A 75 -14.93 -1.80 10.33
CA VAL A 75 -13.71 -2.34 9.72
C VAL A 75 -12.56 -1.41 10.06
N GLY A 76 -11.50 -1.95 10.65
CA GLY A 76 -10.21 -1.27 10.83
C GLY A 76 -9.21 -1.79 9.81
N ILE A 77 -8.40 -0.89 9.24
CA ILE A 77 -7.37 -1.25 8.24
C ILE A 77 -6.03 -0.68 8.66
N ALA A 78 -5.04 -1.55 8.80
CA ALA A 78 -3.62 -1.19 8.77
C ALA A 78 -3.04 -1.61 7.42
N ASN A 79 -2.16 -0.78 6.86
CA ASN A 79 -1.55 -1.04 5.55
C ASN A 79 -0.02 -0.98 5.60
N GLN A 80 0.65 -1.48 4.56
CA GLN A 80 2.08 -1.23 4.36
C GLN A 80 2.28 0.23 3.94
N ARG A 81 2.62 1.07 4.93
CA ARG A 81 2.80 2.52 4.73
C ARG A 81 3.90 2.79 3.72
N GLU A 82 3.78 3.88 2.97
CA GLU A 82 4.74 4.38 1.99
C GLU A 82 4.94 3.49 0.74
N THR A 83 4.27 2.35 0.64
CA THR A 83 4.17 1.63 -0.64
C THR A 83 3.29 2.43 -1.58
N THR A 84 3.84 2.80 -2.74
CA THR A 84 3.23 3.75 -3.66
C THR A 84 2.51 3.04 -4.79
N VAL A 85 1.21 3.29 -4.92
CA VAL A 85 0.36 2.80 -6.02
C VAL A 85 -0.10 4.00 -6.85
N VAL A 86 -0.03 3.87 -8.18
CA VAL A 86 -0.62 4.82 -9.13
C VAL A 86 -1.63 4.09 -9.99
N TRP A 87 -2.83 4.64 -10.12
CA TRP A 87 -3.92 4.00 -10.86
C TRP A 87 -4.67 5.00 -11.74
N ASP A 88 -5.28 4.49 -12.80
CA ASP A 88 -6.19 5.26 -13.65
C ASP A 88 -7.47 5.57 -12.88
N ARG A 89 -7.78 6.85 -12.73
CA ARG A 89 -8.90 7.34 -11.93
C ARG A 89 -10.27 6.92 -12.48
N ASN A 90 -10.38 6.74 -13.78
CA ASN A 90 -11.65 6.43 -14.44
C ASN A 90 -11.94 4.92 -14.39
N THR A 91 -10.91 4.08 -14.44
CA THR A 91 -11.06 2.62 -14.50
C THR A 91 -10.70 1.91 -13.21
N GLY A 92 -9.98 2.57 -12.29
CA GLY A 92 -9.41 1.98 -11.07
C GLY A 92 -8.25 1.01 -11.33
N LYS A 93 -7.77 0.88 -12.57
CA LYS A 93 -6.68 -0.05 -12.91
C LYS A 93 -5.32 0.56 -12.53
N PRO A 94 -4.43 -0.20 -11.88
CA PRO A 94 -3.05 0.23 -11.67
C PRO A 94 -2.35 0.49 -13.00
N LEU A 95 -1.56 1.54 -13.05
CA LEU A 95 -0.78 1.93 -14.23
C LEU A 95 0.62 1.30 -14.22
N CYS A 96 1.09 0.87 -13.07
CA CYS A 96 2.34 0.14 -12.89
C CYS A 96 2.27 -0.71 -11.61
N ASN A 97 3.29 -1.55 -11.38
CA ASN A 97 3.47 -2.20 -10.09
C ASN A 97 3.64 -1.16 -8.97
N ALA A 98 3.19 -1.49 -7.79
CA ALA A 98 3.44 -0.68 -6.61
C ALA A 98 4.93 -0.68 -6.25
N ILE A 99 5.52 0.49 -6.04
CA ILE A 99 6.89 0.60 -5.52
C ILE A 99 6.83 0.48 -3.99
N VAL A 100 7.42 -0.59 -3.46
CA VAL A 100 7.37 -0.93 -2.03
C VAL A 100 8.23 0.03 -1.20
N TRP A 101 7.89 0.20 0.06
CA TRP A 101 8.60 1.06 1.01
C TRP A 101 10.10 0.70 1.17
N GLN A 102 10.48 -0.56 0.95
CA GLN A 102 11.85 -1.08 1.00
C GLN A 102 12.69 -0.73 -0.23
N ASP A 103 12.04 -0.26 -1.30
CA ASP A 103 12.70 0.07 -2.57
C ASP A 103 13.65 1.25 -2.44
N THR A 104 14.84 1.12 -2.99
CA THR A 104 15.90 2.13 -2.89
C THR A 104 16.20 2.84 -4.21
N ARG A 105 15.43 2.59 -5.29
CA ARG A 105 15.65 3.20 -6.63
C ARG A 105 15.66 4.72 -6.63
N THR A 106 15.02 5.34 -5.64
CA THR A 106 14.90 6.80 -5.53
C THR A 106 16.07 7.47 -4.81
N LYS A 107 17.11 6.69 -4.45
CA LYS A 107 18.28 7.28 -3.77
C LYS A 107 18.90 8.48 -4.51
N PRO A 108 19.11 8.46 -5.85
CA PRO A 108 19.63 9.63 -6.57
C PRO A 108 18.74 10.88 -6.44
N ILE A 109 17.41 10.70 -6.43
CA ILE A 109 16.44 11.80 -6.24
C ILE A 109 16.56 12.36 -4.82
N CYS A 110 16.69 11.49 -3.81
CA CYS A 110 16.90 11.94 -2.43
C CYS A 110 18.21 12.71 -2.27
N ASP A 111 19.29 12.24 -2.89
CA ASP A 111 20.61 12.90 -2.86
C ASP A 111 20.56 14.29 -3.54
N GLU A 112 19.92 14.40 -4.71
CA GLU A 112 19.67 15.66 -5.40
C GLU A 112 18.88 16.65 -4.52
N LEU A 113 17.81 16.21 -3.94
CA LEU A 113 16.95 17.04 -3.06
C LEU A 113 17.69 17.47 -1.79
N ALA A 114 18.59 16.64 -1.27
CA ALA A 114 19.39 16.94 -0.09
C ALA A 114 20.52 17.97 -0.36
N ALA A 115 20.98 18.13 -1.60
CA ALA A 115 22.05 19.05 -1.95
C ALA A 115 21.77 20.51 -1.54
N GLY A 116 20.51 20.92 -1.47
CA GLY A 116 20.09 22.28 -1.12
C GLY A 116 19.75 22.51 0.35
N GLY A 117 20.09 21.61 1.30
CA GLY A 117 19.73 21.80 2.71
C GLY A 117 19.83 20.53 3.58
N GLY A 118 20.53 19.52 3.08
CA GLY A 118 20.74 18.25 3.80
C GLY A 118 19.50 17.35 3.84
N ILE A 119 19.64 16.25 4.55
CA ILE A 119 18.59 15.24 4.70
C ILE A 119 17.32 15.79 5.38
N ASP A 120 17.48 16.82 6.20
CA ASP A 120 16.39 17.43 6.98
C ASP A 120 15.75 18.64 6.30
N ARG A 121 16.10 18.93 5.03
CA ARG A 121 15.62 20.10 4.28
C ARG A 121 14.13 20.37 4.39
N PHE A 122 13.32 19.34 4.41
CA PHE A 122 11.85 19.43 4.44
C PHE A 122 11.25 19.07 5.81
N ARG A 123 12.07 18.74 6.81
CA ARG A 123 11.59 18.28 8.12
C ARG A 123 10.68 19.29 8.81
N ALA A 124 10.99 20.58 8.72
CA ALA A 124 10.16 21.63 9.32
C ALA A 124 8.74 21.70 8.74
N LEU A 125 8.56 21.28 7.47
CA LEU A 125 7.26 21.30 6.78
C LEU A 125 6.52 19.97 6.88
N THR A 126 7.25 18.85 6.86
CA THR A 126 6.67 17.51 6.73
C THR A 126 6.79 16.65 7.99
N GLY A 127 7.65 17.06 8.94
CA GLY A 127 8.05 16.24 10.08
C GLY A 127 9.03 15.10 9.73
N LEU A 128 9.40 14.92 8.44
CA LEU A 128 10.10 13.76 7.93
C LEU A 128 11.43 14.14 7.28
N PRO A 129 12.48 13.29 7.39
CA PRO A 129 13.70 13.45 6.63
C PRO A 129 13.50 13.04 5.17
N LEU A 130 14.44 13.38 4.29
CA LEU A 130 14.53 12.81 2.95
C LEU A 130 15.02 11.35 3.05
N ALA A 131 14.22 10.42 2.52
CA ALA A 131 14.61 9.02 2.43
C ALA A 131 13.87 8.32 1.29
N THR A 132 14.47 7.25 0.77
CA THR A 132 13.86 6.38 -0.25
C THR A 132 12.59 5.69 0.24
N TYR A 133 12.45 5.59 1.55
CA TYR A 133 11.28 5.04 2.23
C TYR A 133 9.97 5.74 1.84
N PHE A 134 9.98 7.07 1.73
CA PHE A 134 8.78 7.88 1.58
C PHE A 134 8.22 7.92 0.16
N SER A 135 6.91 8.17 0.04
CA SER A 135 6.16 8.13 -1.22
C SER A 135 6.53 9.24 -2.19
N GLY A 136 6.89 10.44 -1.71
CA GLY A 136 7.21 11.58 -2.56
C GLY A 136 8.29 11.31 -3.61
N PRO A 137 9.48 10.82 -3.22
CA PRO A 137 10.53 10.44 -4.17
C PRO A 137 10.09 9.33 -5.14
N LYS A 138 9.24 8.37 -4.71
CA LYS A 138 8.72 7.30 -5.58
C LYS A 138 7.78 7.83 -6.64
N LEU A 139 6.87 8.74 -6.28
CA LEU A 139 5.99 9.41 -7.24
C LEU A 139 6.80 10.22 -8.25
N ARG A 140 7.79 10.99 -7.80
CA ARG A 140 8.68 11.72 -8.70
C ARG A 140 9.38 10.75 -9.66
N TRP A 141 9.93 9.65 -9.17
CA TRP A 141 10.59 8.64 -10.00
C TRP A 141 9.65 8.07 -11.07
N ILE A 142 8.42 7.69 -10.69
CA ILE A 142 7.41 7.16 -11.65
C ILE A 142 7.15 8.19 -12.75
N LEU A 143 6.90 9.45 -12.38
CA LEU A 143 6.60 10.51 -13.34
C LEU A 143 7.77 10.86 -14.26
N GLU A 144 9.03 10.69 -13.80
CA GLU A 144 10.21 10.92 -14.61
C GLU A 144 10.50 9.75 -15.56
N ASN A 145 10.19 8.51 -15.16
CA ASN A 145 10.57 7.31 -15.90
C ASN A 145 9.44 6.72 -16.76
N ASP A 146 8.19 7.15 -16.57
CA ASP A 146 7.05 6.73 -17.39
C ASP A 146 6.31 7.93 -17.98
N ALA A 147 6.49 8.12 -19.30
CA ALA A 147 5.88 9.23 -20.02
C ALA A 147 4.34 9.11 -20.10
N SER A 148 3.81 7.88 -20.15
CA SER A 148 2.36 7.65 -20.24
C SER A 148 1.67 7.98 -18.91
N ILE A 149 2.25 7.58 -17.80
CA ILE A 149 1.76 7.91 -16.45
C ILE A 149 1.86 9.42 -16.22
N ARG A 150 2.98 10.04 -16.60
CA ARG A 150 3.13 11.50 -16.50
C ARG A 150 2.07 12.26 -17.30
N GLN A 151 1.72 11.80 -18.51
CA GLN A 151 0.65 12.40 -19.30
C GLN A 151 -0.72 12.20 -18.66
N ALA A 152 -1.02 11.00 -18.17
CA ALA A 152 -2.25 10.72 -17.41
C ALA A 152 -2.39 11.64 -16.21
N ALA A 153 -1.34 11.79 -15.41
CA ALA A 153 -1.33 12.68 -14.24
C ALA A 153 -1.57 14.15 -14.64
N ARG A 154 -0.97 14.63 -15.76
CA ARG A 154 -1.19 16.00 -16.26
C ARG A 154 -2.64 16.25 -16.70
N ARG A 155 -3.35 15.24 -17.16
CA ARG A 155 -4.78 15.33 -17.52
C ARG A 155 -5.71 15.15 -16.33
N GLY A 156 -5.20 14.74 -15.17
CA GLY A 156 -5.99 14.40 -14.00
C GLY A 156 -6.63 13.00 -14.06
N ASP A 157 -6.10 12.12 -14.91
CA ASP A 157 -6.55 10.73 -15.09
C ASP A 157 -5.81 9.75 -14.17
N ALA A 158 -4.75 10.19 -13.47
CA ALA A 158 -3.97 9.38 -12.54
C ALA A 158 -3.71 10.15 -11.24
#